data_b0596345aac62c7c2d6701c8c25935fe
#
_entry.id   b0596345aac62c7c2d6701c8c25935fe
#
_cell.length_a   1.000
_cell.length_b   1.000
_cell.length_c   1.000
_cell.angle_alpha   90.00
_cell.angle_beta   90.00
_cell.angle_gamma   90.00
#
_symmetry.space_group_name_H-M   'P 1'
#
loop_
_entity.id
_entity.type
_entity.pdbx_description
1 polymer ?
#
loop_
_entity_poly.entity_id
_entity_poly.type
_entity_poly.pdbx_seq_one_letter_code
_entity_poly.pdbx_strand_id
1 'polypeptide(L)'
;DLVERHDVDVLTTCAPDSRTWKNEYAEGSDKIRGVNVRRFAVKEPHDHDAFTRLTSRLRSEPHTRADELEWVRMLGPSAPGLIEHLKRQHKHYDALVFFSLQHATTVQGTAVAPERSVIFPYLLPRPSLRFGLWSDMIASSRGVGLFSAAERPLLHAFLPESGHEELVGVGIEPATQLTYPRHQQDPNDAVTPDDDLPSDAEAPVSEDYLSGRGVPFRRRHRLYGPLALYGGRLESDNGSEELLEYFDAYSQTNPDATLVLMGVKMVSIPDNPHIRLAGVLPYRDRMFAYEAADVTLAPSSDDLLAQPLLESLAVGTPALASARNAAAVEHLRRAEAGLYYGSKEEFVDALTLLMTNTKLRERLGENGRQYARLHLRWDAALGRFERLVGRVKRS
;
A
#
# COMPACT_ATOMS: atom_id res chain seq x y z
N ASP A 1 -12.39 9.00 -12.23
CA ASP A 1 -13.21 9.92 -11.40
C ASP A 1 -12.67 11.36 -11.41
N LEU A 2 -11.36 11.65 -11.11
CA LEU A 2 -10.85 13.04 -11.18
C LEU A 2 -10.92 13.63 -12.59
N VAL A 3 -10.61 12.85 -13.62
CA VAL A 3 -10.62 13.30 -15.03
C VAL A 3 -12.00 13.64 -15.58
N GLU A 4 -13.06 13.26 -14.87
CA GLU A 4 -14.44 13.67 -15.22
C GLU A 4 -14.76 15.11 -14.80
N ARG A 5 -13.96 15.65 -13.87
CA ARG A 5 -14.18 16.96 -13.25
C ARG A 5 -13.01 17.92 -13.41
N HIS A 6 -11.83 17.42 -13.75
CA HIS A 6 -10.59 18.18 -13.84
C HIS A 6 -9.75 17.73 -15.01
N ASP A 7 -8.98 18.66 -15.59
CA ASP A 7 -7.87 18.33 -16.48
C ASP A 7 -6.68 17.88 -15.63
N VAL A 8 -6.28 16.62 -15.80
CA VAL A 8 -5.24 15.99 -15.01
C VAL A 8 -4.09 15.53 -15.89
N ASP A 9 -2.91 16.08 -15.62
CA ASP A 9 -1.66 15.62 -16.19
C ASP A 9 -0.84 14.87 -15.13
N VAL A 10 -0.31 13.71 -15.46
CA VAL A 10 0.63 12.96 -14.64
C VAL A 10 2.03 13.10 -15.22
N LEU A 11 2.92 13.74 -14.46
CA LEU A 11 4.33 13.87 -14.80
C LEU A 11 5.12 12.83 -14.00
N THR A 12 5.79 11.92 -14.69
CA THR A 12 6.50 10.81 -14.04
C THR A 12 7.80 10.49 -14.77
N THR A 13 8.54 9.51 -14.29
CA THR A 13 9.78 9.06 -14.94
C THR A 13 9.57 7.83 -15.83
N CYS A 14 10.58 7.52 -16.66
CA CYS A 14 10.62 6.30 -17.45
C CYS A 14 11.02 5.06 -16.63
N ALA A 15 11.38 5.24 -15.35
CA ALA A 15 11.82 4.16 -14.46
C ALA A 15 10.67 3.65 -13.59
N PRO A 16 10.28 2.36 -13.69
CA PRO A 16 9.23 1.77 -12.85
C PRO A 16 9.74 1.33 -11.47
N ASP A 17 11.06 1.16 -11.28
CA ASP A 17 11.66 0.64 -10.05
C ASP A 17 12.61 1.67 -9.43
N SER A 18 12.29 2.09 -8.20
CA SER A 18 13.07 3.05 -7.43
C SER A 18 14.42 2.51 -6.93
N ARG A 19 14.63 1.20 -6.93
CA ARG A 19 15.90 0.58 -6.52
C ARG A 19 16.98 0.74 -7.58
N THR A 20 16.59 0.83 -8.84
CA THR A 20 17.53 0.89 -9.96
C THR A 20 17.50 2.20 -10.72
N TRP A 21 16.34 2.88 -10.73
CA TRP A 21 16.02 4.03 -11.58
C TRP A 21 16.30 3.77 -13.07
N LYS A 22 16.25 2.51 -13.51
CA LYS A 22 16.44 2.14 -14.90
C LYS A 22 15.26 2.56 -15.75
N ASN A 23 15.51 3.26 -16.84
CA ASN A 23 14.48 3.62 -17.81
C ASN A 23 14.01 2.37 -18.58
N GLU A 24 12.78 1.93 -18.33
CA GLU A 24 12.16 0.78 -19.01
C GLU A 24 11.02 1.22 -19.91
N TYR A 25 10.39 2.36 -19.61
CA TYR A 25 9.41 2.99 -20.49
C TYR A 25 10.07 4.01 -21.41
N ALA A 26 9.46 4.21 -22.60
CA ALA A 26 9.85 5.28 -23.52
C ALA A 26 9.55 6.66 -22.92
N GLU A 27 10.43 7.63 -23.20
CA GLU A 27 10.18 9.05 -22.91
C GLU A 27 9.12 9.58 -23.87
N GLY A 28 8.21 10.42 -23.38
CA GLY A 28 7.16 11.02 -24.19
C GLY A 28 5.83 11.17 -23.46
N SER A 29 4.78 11.44 -24.22
CA SER A 29 3.41 11.60 -23.72
C SER A 29 2.52 10.47 -24.21
N ASP A 30 1.64 10.01 -23.33
CA ASP A 30 0.69 8.92 -23.59
C ASP A 30 -0.65 9.26 -22.92
N LYS A 31 -1.72 8.59 -23.30
CA LYS A 31 -3.03 8.73 -22.66
C LYS A 31 -3.46 7.40 -22.05
N ILE A 32 -3.49 7.34 -20.72
CA ILE A 32 -3.82 6.13 -19.98
C ILE A 32 -5.14 6.35 -19.23
N ARG A 33 -6.18 5.58 -19.55
CA ARG A 33 -7.51 5.69 -18.95
C ARG A 33 -8.06 7.13 -18.89
N GLY A 34 -7.82 7.91 -19.96
CA GLY A 34 -8.26 9.29 -20.05
C GLY A 34 -7.30 10.32 -19.46
N VAL A 35 -6.30 9.92 -18.69
CA VAL A 35 -5.28 10.78 -18.08
C VAL A 35 -4.12 11.01 -19.04
N ASN A 36 -3.65 12.24 -19.20
CA ASN A 36 -2.41 12.53 -19.90
C ASN A 36 -1.22 12.14 -19.01
N VAL A 37 -0.37 11.24 -19.48
CA VAL A 37 0.82 10.79 -18.75
C VAL A 37 2.05 11.18 -19.56
N ARG A 38 2.92 11.99 -18.97
CA ARG A 38 4.20 12.37 -19.59
C ARG A 38 5.35 11.78 -18.80
N ARG A 39 6.19 11.02 -19.50
CA ARG A 39 7.37 10.35 -18.95
C ARG A 39 8.65 11.07 -19.33
N PHE A 40 9.55 11.19 -18.37
CA PHE A 40 10.86 11.83 -18.51
C PHE A 40 11.97 10.85 -18.17
N ALA A 41 13.05 10.85 -18.94
CA ALA A 41 14.17 9.97 -18.68
C ALA A 41 14.88 10.32 -17.37
N VAL A 42 15.20 9.30 -16.60
CA VAL A 42 16.13 9.41 -15.46
C VAL A 42 17.54 9.41 -16.01
N LYS A 43 18.36 10.36 -15.57
CA LYS A 43 19.73 10.58 -16.08
C LYS A 43 20.79 9.79 -15.32
N GLU A 44 20.56 9.56 -14.03
CA GLU A 44 21.53 8.90 -13.17
C GLU A 44 20.90 7.63 -12.58
N PRO A 45 21.52 6.46 -12.76
CA PRO A 45 21.06 5.24 -12.08
C PRO A 45 21.27 5.38 -10.56
N HIS A 46 20.57 4.55 -9.80
CA HIS A 46 20.75 4.54 -8.35
C HIS A 46 22.05 3.80 -7.97
N ASP A 47 22.95 4.51 -7.28
CA ASP A 47 24.12 3.90 -6.65
C ASP A 47 23.78 3.54 -5.20
N HIS A 48 23.30 2.32 -5.01
CA HIS A 48 22.83 1.82 -3.73
C HIS A 48 23.93 1.84 -2.65
N ASP A 49 25.17 1.48 -3.01
CA ASP A 49 26.27 1.40 -2.05
C ASP A 49 26.73 2.78 -1.58
N ALA A 50 26.85 3.72 -2.50
CA ALA A 50 27.19 5.09 -2.16
C ALA A 50 26.07 5.77 -1.35
N PHE A 51 24.81 5.53 -1.71
CA PHE A 51 23.64 6.02 -0.96
C PHE A 51 23.59 5.46 0.47
N THR A 52 23.85 4.16 0.64
CA THR A 52 23.88 3.50 1.96
C THR A 52 24.99 4.07 2.84
N ARG A 53 26.19 4.29 2.28
CA ARG A 53 27.30 4.92 3.02
C ARG A 53 26.95 6.35 3.47
N LEU A 54 26.37 7.16 2.56
CA LEU A 54 25.95 8.52 2.90
C LEU A 54 24.84 8.50 3.97
N THR A 55 23.85 7.64 3.83
CA THR A 55 22.76 7.49 4.81
C THR A 55 23.29 7.13 6.19
N SER A 56 24.23 6.19 6.27
CA SER A 56 24.84 5.78 7.54
C SER A 56 25.61 6.93 8.18
N ARG A 57 26.38 7.70 7.39
CA ARG A 57 27.09 8.90 7.85
C ARG A 57 26.12 9.94 8.43
N LEU A 58 25.06 10.29 7.69
CA LEU A 58 24.11 11.32 8.13
C LEU A 58 23.26 10.91 9.35
N ARG A 59 23.18 9.61 9.65
CA ARG A 59 22.54 9.11 10.89
C ARG A 59 23.38 9.34 12.13
N SER A 60 24.70 9.21 12.01
CA SER A 60 25.63 9.14 13.14
C SER A 60 26.43 10.42 13.35
N GLU A 61 26.52 11.29 12.36
CA GLU A 61 27.38 12.48 12.38
C GLU A 61 26.58 13.78 12.16
N PRO A 62 27.04 14.91 12.71
CA PRO A 62 26.51 16.22 12.34
C PRO A 62 26.64 16.43 10.82
N HIS A 63 25.62 17.02 10.21
CA HIS A 63 25.59 17.25 8.78
C HIS A 63 25.02 18.62 8.43
N THR A 64 25.27 19.06 7.22
CA THR A 64 24.86 20.35 6.69
C THR A 64 23.64 20.20 5.77
N ARG A 65 23.01 21.34 5.42
CA ARG A 65 21.98 21.37 4.39
C ARG A 65 22.46 20.83 3.03
N ALA A 66 23.72 21.06 2.69
CA ALA A 66 24.31 20.54 1.45
C ALA A 66 24.37 19.00 1.46
N ASP A 67 24.67 18.39 2.60
CA ASP A 67 24.65 16.94 2.77
C ASP A 67 23.22 16.37 2.62
N GLU A 68 22.21 17.06 3.16
CA GLU A 68 20.79 16.65 3.01
C GLU A 68 20.36 16.70 1.54
N LEU A 69 20.73 17.75 0.81
CA LEU A 69 20.45 17.88 -0.62
C LEU A 69 21.17 16.82 -1.45
N GLU A 70 22.41 16.50 -1.09
CA GLU A 70 23.17 15.42 -1.75
C GLU A 70 22.51 14.06 -1.49
N TRP A 71 22.03 13.81 -0.25
CA TRP A 71 21.27 12.62 0.07
C TRP A 71 20.03 12.46 -0.81
N VAL A 72 19.25 13.55 -0.98
CA VAL A 72 18.07 13.58 -1.87
C VAL A 72 18.47 13.32 -3.32
N ARG A 73 19.55 13.94 -3.80
CA ARG A 73 20.06 13.73 -5.15
C ARG A 73 20.43 12.26 -5.39
N MET A 74 21.10 11.63 -4.44
CA MET A 74 21.50 10.22 -4.53
C MET A 74 20.34 9.26 -4.43
N LEU A 75 19.33 9.56 -3.61
CA LEU A 75 18.08 8.77 -3.57
C LEU A 75 17.36 8.83 -4.92
N GLY A 76 17.37 9.98 -5.58
CA GLY A 76 16.76 10.19 -6.89
C GLY A 76 15.23 10.31 -6.86
N PRO A 77 14.57 10.12 -8.02
CA PRO A 77 15.16 9.98 -9.36
C PRO A 77 15.68 11.32 -9.91
N SER A 78 16.83 11.29 -10.60
CA SER A 78 17.39 12.46 -11.32
C SER A 78 16.68 12.61 -12.67
N ALA A 79 15.67 13.48 -12.73
CA ALA A 79 14.87 13.72 -13.94
C ALA A 79 14.85 15.20 -14.33
N PRO A 80 15.98 15.79 -14.82
CA PRO A 80 16.06 17.20 -15.12
C PRO A 80 15.06 17.67 -16.17
N GLY A 81 14.70 16.82 -17.14
CA GLY A 81 13.67 17.11 -18.13
C GLY A 81 12.30 17.38 -17.54
N LEU A 82 11.93 16.69 -16.44
CA LEU A 82 10.70 16.94 -15.70
C LEU A 82 10.72 18.33 -15.03
N ILE A 83 11.83 18.67 -14.39
CA ILE A 83 11.98 19.96 -13.72
C ILE A 83 11.98 21.12 -14.73
N GLU A 84 12.66 20.98 -15.84
CA GLU A 84 12.61 21.98 -16.91
C GLU A 84 11.22 22.12 -17.56
N HIS A 85 10.48 21.03 -17.65
CA HIS A 85 9.07 21.08 -18.06
C HIS A 85 8.22 21.87 -17.05
N LEU A 86 8.35 21.58 -15.76
CA LEU A 86 7.65 22.31 -14.69
C LEU A 86 7.97 23.80 -14.72
N LYS A 87 9.25 24.19 -14.82
CA LYS A 87 9.66 25.60 -14.90
C LYS A 87 8.96 26.36 -16.04
N ARG A 88 8.73 25.67 -17.18
CA ARG A 88 8.07 26.29 -18.35
C ARG A 88 6.54 26.28 -18.25
N GLN A 89 5.96 25.26 -17.59
CA GLN A 89 4.53 24.97 -17.68
C GLN A 89 3.75 25.16 -16.37
N HIS A 90 4.42 25.38 -15.21
CA HIS A 90 3.74 25.47 -13.91
C HIS A 90 2.59 26.48 -13.87
N LYS A 91 2.65 27.56 -14.67
CA LYS A 91 1.61 28.60 -14.73
C LYS A 91 0.29 28.09 -15.35
N HIS A 92 0.32 27.02 -16.12
CA HIS A 92 -0.87 26.42 -16.74
C HIS A 92 -1.62 25.49 -15.77
N TYR A 93 -1.02 25.14 -14.63
CA TYR A 93 -1.63 24.30 -13.62
C TYR A 93 -2.19 25.15 -12.48
N ASP A 94 -3.40 24.85 -12.05
CA ASP A 94 -3.99 25.44 -10.85
C ASP A 94 -3.28 24.97 -9.59
N ALA A 95 -2.86 23.71 -9.55
CA ALA A 95 -2.10 23.10 -8.48
C ALA A 95 -1.12 22.05 -8.99
N LEU A 96 0.00 21.90 -8.29
CA LEU A 96 1.01 20.86 -8.47
C LEU A 96 0.94 19.94 -7.27
N VAL A 97 0.69 18.65 -7.49
CA VAL A 97 0.58 17.67 -6.41
C VAL A 97 1.77 16.73 -6.44
N PHE A 98 2.46 16.63 -5.30
CA PHE A 98 3.66 15.82 -5.14
C PHE A 98 3.43 14.71 -4.13
N PHE A 99 3.90 13.50 -4.47
CA PHE A 99 3.82 12.34 -3.60
C PHE A 99 5.21 11.93 -3.14
N SER A 100 5.33 11.57 -1.85
CA SER A 100 6.59 11.24 -1.15
C SER A 100 7.52 12.44 -0.98
N LEU A 101 7.85 12.72 0.27
CA LEU A 101 8.70 13.83 0.70
C LEU A 101 10.13 13.72 0.15
N GLN A 102 10.66 12.51 0.08
CA GLN A 102 12.08 12.24 -0.05
C GLN A 102 12.60 12.23 -1.50
N HIS A 103 11.72 12.13 -2.49
CA HIS A 103 12.15 12.03 -3.88
C HIS A 103 12.72 13.36 -4.42
N ALA A 104 13.81 13.28 -5.17
CA ALA A 104 14.46 14.45 -5.76
C ALA A 104 13.52 15.26 -6.66
N THR A 105 12.60 14.58 -7.37
CA THR A 105 11.55 15.23 -8.18
C THR A 105 10.55 16.03 -7.35
N THR A 106 10.23 15.58 -6.13
CA THR A 106 9.39 16.34 -5.19
C THR A 106 10.13 17.57 -4.68
N VAL A 107 11.36 17.40 -4.17
CA VAL A 107 12.15 18.51 -3.60
C VAL A 107 12.42 19.60 -4.63
N GLN A 108 12.83 19.21 -5.83
CA GLN A 108 13.11 20.16 -6.91
C GLN A 108 11.82 20.74 -7.52
N GLY A 109 10.78 19.92 -7.64
CA GLY A 109 9.51 20.34 -8.24
C GLY A 109 8.74 21.32 -7.38
N THR A 110 8.68 21.12 -6.07
CA THR A 110 8.03 22.06 -5.13
C THR A 110 8.74 23.41 -5.11
N ALA A 111 10.06 23.44 -5.29
CA ALA A 111 10.83 24.68 -5.36
C ALA A 111 10.54 25.53 -6.62
N VAL A 112 9.90 24.97 -7.66
CA VAL A 112 9.53 25.69 -8.88
C VAL A 112 8.34 26.63 -8.65
N ALA A 113 7.34 26.17 -7.92
CA ALA A 113 6.13 26.95 -7.62
C ALA A 113 5.53 26.52 -6.28
N PRO A 114 6.19 26.86 -5.15
CA PRO A 114 5.76 26.42 -3.82
C PRO A 114 4.33 26.91 -3.49
N GLU A 115 3.95 28.11 -3.96
CA GLU A 115 2.62 28.69 -3.78
C GLU A 115 1.48 27.92 -4.48
N ARG A 116 1.81 26.98 -5.38
CA ARG A 116 0.89 26.07 -6.08
C ARG A 116 1.07 24.61 -5.68
N SER A 117 2.01 24.35 -4.79
CA SER A 117 2.39 22.99 -4.43
C SER A 117 1.56 22.44 -3.27
N VAL A 118 1.02 21.24 -3.47
CA VAL A 118 0.42 20.39 -2.45
C VAL A 118 1.27 19.15 -2.30
N ILE A 119 1.66 18.80 -1.08
CA ILE A 119 2.55 17.69 -0.80
C ILE A 119 1.78 16.61 -0.04
N PHE A 120 1.87 15.36 -0.52
CA PHE A 120 1.54 14.16 0.21
C PHE A 120 2.86 13.54 0.70
N PRO A 121 3.28 13.80 1.93
CA PRO A 121 4.66 13.55 2.36
C PRO A 121 4.99 12.07 2.54
N TYR A 122 4.01 11.21 2.82
CA TYR A 122 4.20 9.79 3.11
C TYR A 122 5.15 9.59 4.30
N LEU A 123 4.71 10.05 5.48
CA LEU A 123 5.58 10.11 6.66
C LEU A 123 5.64 8.76 7.38
N LEU A 124 6.86 8.24 7.47
CA LEU A 124 7.22 7.07 8.26
C LEU A 124 8.26 7.46 9.31
N PRO A 125 8.30 6.82 10.49
CA PRO A 125 9.23 7.16 11.57
C PRO A 125 10.67 6.73 11.23
N ARG A 126 11.29 7.40 10.26
CA ARG A 126 12.65 7.13 9.78
C ARG A 126 13.63 8.20 10.25
N PRO A 127 14.92 7.88 10.48
CA PRO A 127 15.93 8.87 10.89
C PRO A 127 16.05 10.06 9.96
N SER A 128 15.86 9.87 8.64
CA SER A 128 15.88 10.94 7.64
C SER A 128 14.79 12.01 7.82
N LEU A 129 13.73 11.75 8.59
CA LEU A 129 12.74 12.78 8.91
C LEU A 129 13.31 13.95 9.74
N ARG A 130 14.49 13.78 10.34
CA ARG A 130 15.15 14.84 11.11
C ARG A 130 15.85 15.87 10.23
N PHE A 131 15.89 15.69 8.92
CA PHE A 131 16.51 16.66 8.02
C PHE A 131 15.74 17.97 8.02
N GLY A 132 16.44 19.07 8.23
CA GLY A 132 15.85 20.42 8.24
C GLY A 132 15.22 20.81 6.89
N LEU A 133 15.67 20.19 5.80
CA LEU A 133 15.15 20.37 4.44
C LEU A 133 13.61 20.20 4.38
N TRP A 134 13.06 19.25 5.14
CA TRP A 134 11.63 18.95 5.09
C TRP A 134 10.78 20.07 5.68
N SER A 135 11.21 20.66 6.79
CA SER A 135 10.52 21.79 7.41
C SER A 135 10.38 22.96 6.43
N ASP A 136 11.48 23.33 5.76
CA ASP A 136 11.46 24.44 4.82
C ASP A 136 10.57 24.17 3.60
N MET A 137 10.65 22.94 3.06
CA MET A 137 9.86 22.55 1.89
C MET A 137 8.38 22.53 2.20
N ILE A 138 7.99 21.94 3.33
CA ILE A 138 6.57 21.86 3.72
C ILE A 138 6.03 23.22 4.11
N ALA A 139 6.81 24.02 4.86
CA ALA A 139 6.42 25.39 5.27
C ALA A 139 6.20 26.32 4.06
N SER A 140 6.96 26.14 2.98
CA SER A 140 6.80 26.92 1.74
C SER A 140 5.67 26.39 0.85
N SER A 141 5.19 25.16 1.05
CA SER A 141 4.11 24.59 0.26
C SER A 141 2.75 25.14 0.66
N ARG A 142 1.79 25.08 -0.24
CA ARG A 142 0.44 25.62 -0.04
C ARG A 142 -0.48 24.67 0.74
N GLY A 143 -0.19 23.40 0.76
CA GLY A 143 -1.01 22.43 1.48
C GLY A 143 -0.34 21.08 1.65
N VAL A 144 -0.76 20.36 2.68
CA VAL A 144 -0.28 19.01 3.02
C VAL A 144 -1.47 18.06 3.07
N GLY A 145 -1.40 16.99 2.26
CA GLY A 145 -2.36 15.90 2.29
C GLY A 145 -1.81 14.72 3.08
N LEU A 146 -2.59 14.16 3.97
CA LEU A 146 -2.22 12.97 4.74
C LEU A 146 -3.07 11.77 4.31
N PHE A 147 -2.45 10.60 4.21
CA PHE A 147 -3.13 9.35 3.93
C PHE A 147 -3.69 8.70 5.19
N SER A 148 -3.03 8.91 6.33
CA SER A 148 -3.42 8.36 7.63
C SER A 148 -3.25 9.42 8.71
N ALA A 149 -4.10 9.38 9.74
CA ALA A 149 -3.93 10.23 10.92
C ALA A 149 -2.64 9.90 11.69
N ALA A 150 -2.07 8.71 11.49
CA ALA A 150 -0.79 8.32 12.06
C ALA A 150 0.39 9.17 11.57
N GLU A 151 0.26 9.86 10.43
CA GLU A 151 1.28 10.81 9.94
C GLU A 151 1.30 12.13 10.72
N ARG A 152 0.17 12.50 11.32
CA ARG A 152 0.00 13.83 11.96
C ARG A 152 1.00 14.09 13.10
N PRO A 153 1.26 13.17 14.04
CA PRO A 153 2.29 13.36 15.07
C PRO A 153 3.69 13.53 14.48
N LEU A 154 3.98 12.85 13.37
CA LEU A 154 5.27 12.96 12.69
C LEU A 154 5.40 14.32 12.00
N LEU A 155 4.34 14.80 11.35
CA LEU A 155 4.30 16.12 10.73
C LEU A 155 4.51 17.22 11.77
N HIS A 156 3.77 17.17 12.87
CA HIS A 156 3.82 18.19 13.92
C HIS A 156 5.12 18.16 14.74
N ALA A 157 5.92 17.09 14.66
CA ALA A 157 7.24 17.03 15.29
C ALA A 157 8.25 18.02 14.66
N PHE A 158 8.09 18.37 13.39
CA PHE A 158 8.95 19.34 12.69
C PHE A 158 8.19 20.55 12.13
N LEU A 159 6.85 20.52 12.14
CA LEU A 159 6.00 21.67 11.82
C LEU A 159 4.88 21.75 12.84
N PRO A 160 5.04 22.54 13.92
CA PRO A 160 4.06 22.62 15.02
C PRO A 160 2.66 23.08 14.58
N GLU A 161 2.60 23.89 13.51
CA GLU A 161 1.34 24.40 12.95
C GLU A 161 1.43 24.47 11.42
N SER A 162 1.01 23.44 10.71
CA SER A 162 0.75 23.57 9.29
C SER A 162 -0.70 24.02 9.09
N GLY A 163 -0.90 25.29 8.75
CA GLY A 163 -2.24 25.90 8.61
C GLY A 163 -3.10 25.32 7.49
N HIS A 164 -2.60 24.33 6.72
CA HIS A 164 -3.26 23.80 5.51
C HIS A 164 -3.11 22.28 5.39
N GLU A 165 -3.25 21.54 6.48
CA GLU A 165 -3.30 20.07 6.40
C GLU A 165 -4.72 19.56 6.17
N GLU A 166 -4.84 18.47 5.43
CA GLU A 166 -6.11 17.74 5.24
C GLU A 166 -5.83 16.22 5.34
N LEU A 167 -6.59 15.52 6.18
CA LEU A 167 -6.60 14.06 6.17
C LEU A 167 -7.43 13.57 4.98
N VAL A 168 -6.77 13.35 3.87
CA VAL A 168 -7.41 12.90 2.62
C VAL A 168 -7.79 11.42 2.74
N GLY A 169 -6.93 10.61 3.33
CA GLY A 169 -7.16 9.17 3.46
C GLY A 169 -6.95 8.41 2.15
N VAL A 170 -7.44 7.17 2.14
CA VAL A 170 -7.36 6.24 1.00
C VAL A 170 -8.76 5.83 0.59
N GLY A 171 -9.02 5.71 -0.72
CA GLY A 171 -10.24 5.12 -1.26
C GLY A 171 -10.03 3.64 -1.58
N ILE A 172 -11.06 2.84 -1.37
CA ILE A 172 -11.13 1.43 -1.78
C ILE A 172 -12.31 1.24 -2.71
N GLU A 173 -12.13 0.43 -3.75
CA GLU A 173 -13.19 0.06 -4.67
C GLU A 173 -14.27 -0.74 -3.92
N PRO A 174 -15.56 -0.41 -4.07
CA PRO A 174 -16.61 -1.16 -3.40
C PRO A 174 -16.65 -2.61 -3.89
N ALA A 175 -16.65 -3.57 -2.98
CA ALA A 175 -16.77 -5.00 -3.31
C ALA A 175 -18.09 -5.33 -4.06
N THR A 176 -19.11 -4.49 -3.94
CA THR A 176 -20.41 -4.63 -4.62
C THR A 176 -20.33 -4.45 -6.14
N GLN A 177 -19.30 -3.82 -6.68
CA GLN A 177 -19.10 -3.68 -8.13
C GLN A 177 -18.44 -4.92 -8.76
N LEU A 178 -18.03 -5.88 -7.96
CA LEU A 178 -17.50 -7.17 -8.42
C LEU A 178 -18.64 -8.11 -8.82
N THR A 179 -19.39 -7.74 -9.86
CA THR A 179 -20.34 -8.67 -10.46
C THR A 179 -19.57 -9.76 -11.19
N TYR A 180 -19.92 -11.03 -10.94
CA TYR A 180 -19.52 -12.13 -11.81
C TYR A 180 -20.09 -11.85 -13.21
N PRO A 181 -19.27 -11.66 -14.25
CA PRO A 181 -19.78 -11.74 -15.60
C PRO A 181 -20.27 -13.20 -15.77
N ARG A 182 -21.57 -13.36 -16.01
CA ARG A 182 -22.07 -14.62 -16.54
C ARG A 182 -21.35 -14.84 -17.86
N HIS A 183 -20.42 -15.81 -17.86
CA HIS A 183 -19.79 -16.35 -19.07
C HIS A 183 -19.37 -15.32 -20.16
N GLN A 184 -18.29 -14.58 -19.93
CA GLN A 184 -17.38 -14.26 -21.01
C GLN A 184 -16.11 -15.08 -20.76
N GLN A 185 -16.05 -16.22 -21.41
CA GLN A 185 -14.82 -16.98 -21.59
C GLN A 185 -13.85 -16.06 -22.36
N ASP A 186 -12.76 -15.65 -21.70
CA ASP A 186 -11.62 -15.12 -22.41
C ASP A 186 -11.12 -16.25 -23.33
N PRO A 187 -11.00 -16.04 -24.67
CA PRO A 187 -10.54 -17.09 -25.58
C PRO A 187 -9.13 -17.63 -25.25
N ASN A 188 -8.37 -16.94 -24.36
CA ASN A 188 -7.07 -17.37 -23.88
C ASN A 188 -7.12 -18.07 -22.50
N ASP A 189 -8.27 -18.11 -21.83
CA ASP A 189 -8.51 -18.92 -20.63
C ASP A 189 -8.94 -20.35 -21.00
N ALA A 190 -8.23 -20.98 -21.91
CA ALA A 190 -8.29 -22.43 -22.11
C ALA A 190 -7.61 -23.13 -20.93
N VAL A 191 -8.21 -23.03 -19.75
CA VAL A 191 -8.01 -24.01 -18.69
C VAL A 191 -8.80 -25.25 -19.15
N THR A 192 -8.08 -26.20 -19.75
CA THR A 192 -8.58 -27.57 -19.90
C THR A 192 -9.09 -28.01 -18.54
N PRO A 193 -10.32 -28.58 -18.46
CA PRO A 193 -10.72 -29.32 -17.28
C PRO A 193 -9.73 -30.49 -17.16
N ASP A 194 -8.83 -30.43 -16.18
CA ASP A 194 -8.07 -31.61 -15.77
C ASP A 194 -9.06 -32.58 -15.16
N ASP A 195 -9.51 -33.55 -15.98
CA ASP A 195 -10.33 -34.70 -15.58
C ASP A 195 -9.54 -35.73 -14.73
N ASP A 196 -8.34 -35.40 -14.29
CA ASP A 196 -7.53 -36.23 -13.41
C ASP A 196 -7.64 -35.76 -11.94
N LEU A 197 -8.84 -35.87 -11.38
CA LEU A 197 -9.04 -35.86 -9.93
C LEU A 197 -8.66 -37.26 -9.39
N PRO A 198 -7.61 -37.42 -8.58
CA PRO A 198 -7.44 -38.64 -7.81
C PRO A 198 -8.61 -38.73 -6.82
N SER A 199 -9.34 -39.83 -6.89
CA SER A 199 -10.55 -40.13 -6.11
C SER A 199 -10.30 -40.42 -4.62
N ASP A 200 -9.06 -40.25 -4.11
CA ASP A 200 -8.65 -40.81 -2.83
C ASP A 200 -8.04 -39.77 -1.90
N ALA A 201 -8.79 -38.70 -1.59
CA ALA A 201 -8.49 -37.86 -0.43
C ALA A 201 -9.77 -37.29 0.14
N GLU A 202 -10.53 -38.12 0.83
CA GLU A 202 -11.58 -37.67 1.75
C GLU A 202 -10.95 -37.04 3.00
N ALA A 203 -10.44 -35.82 2.87
CA ALA A 203 -10.38 -34.93 4.04
C ALA A 203 -11.80 -34.44 4.29
N PRO A 204 -12.35 -34.49 5.52
CA PRO A 204 -13.68 -33.98 5.80
C PRO A 204 -13.69 -32.47 5.57
N VAL A 205 -14.24 -32.07 4.43
CA VAL A 205 -14.45 -30.66 4.10
C VAL A 205 -15.59 -30.18 4.97
N SER A 206 -15.32 -29.28 5.92
CA SER A 206 -16.39 -28.59 6.63
C SER A 206 -17.20 -27.78 5.61
N GLU A 207 -18.51 -28.01 5.54
CA GLU A 207 -19.42 -27.30 4.63
C GLU A 207 -19.36 -25.77 4.84
N ASP A 208 -18.97 -25.32 6.04
CA ASP A 208 -18.80 -23.91 6.40
C ASP A 208 -17.77 -23.17 5.52
N TYR A 209 -16.74 -23.87 5.01
CA TYR A 209 -15.73 -23.26 4.11
C TYR A 209 -16.16 -23.19 2.63
N LEU A 210 -17.30 -23.73 2.29
CA LEU A 210 -17.81 -23.79 0.92
C LEU A 210 -19.00 -22.84 0.69
N SER A 211 -19.17 -21.82 1.53
CA SER A 211 -20.19 -20.78 1.38
C SER A 211 -19.56 -19.41 1.05
N GLY A 212 -20.26 -18.61 0.24
CA GLY A 212 -19.85 -17.24 -0.08
C GLY A 212 -19.04 -17.08 -1.36
N ARG A 213 -18.65 -15.84 -1.67
CA ARG A 213 -17.96 -15.47 -2.91
C ARG A 213 -16.50 -15.92 -2.97
N GLY A 214 -15.90 -16.22 -1.84
CA GLY A 214 -14.53 -16.76 -1.75
C GLY A 214 -14.40 -18.25 -2.16
N VAL A 215 -15.50 -18.96 -2.33
CA VAL A 215 -15.52 -20.39 -2.69
C VAL A 215 -14.71 -20.72 -3.96
N PRO A 216 -14.80 -19.96 -5.06
CA PRO A 216 -14.00 -20.26 -6.26
C PRO A 216 -12.50 -20.19 -5.98
N PHE A 217 -12.05 -19.25 -5.17
CA PHE A 217 -10.64 -19.14 -4.78
C PHE A 217 -10.21 -20.35 -3.95
N ARG A 218 -11.00 -20.74 -2.93
CA ARG A 218 -10.70 -21.93 -2.10
C ARG A 218 -10.61 -23.19 -2.94
N ARG A 219 -11.56 -23.42 -3.86
CA ARG A 219 -11.55 -24.60 -4.76
C ARG A 219 -10.34 -24.61 -5.68
N ARG A 220 -10.03 -23.50 -6.35
CA ARG A 220 -8.88 -23.37 -7.26
C ARG A 220 -7.56 -23.74 -6.55
N HIS A 221 -7.41 -23.27 -5.30
CA HIS A 221 -6.20 -23.47 -4.51
C HIS A 221 -6.27 -24.66 -3.54
N ARG A 222 -7.34 -25.48 -3.58
CA ARG A 222 -7.56 -26.66 -2.71
C ARG A 222 -7.41 -26.32 -1.23
N LEU A 223 -8.09 -25.26 -0.76
CA LEU A 223 -8.03 -24.72 0.60
C LEU A 223 -9.31 -25.10 1.34
N TYR A 224 -9.28 -26.14 2.15
CA TYR A 224 -10.45 -26.74 2.80
C TYR A 224 -10.44 -26.58 4.32
N GLY A 225 -9.49 -25.87 4.89
CA GLY A 225 -9.31 -25.61 6.31
C GLY A 225 -9.24 -24.12 6.64
N PRO A 226 -8.86 -23.75 7.87
CA PRO A 226 -8.65 -22.39 8.30
C PRO A 226 -7.60 -21.69 7.41
N LEU A 227 -7.90 -20.47 6.97
CA LEU A 227 -7.10 -19.76 5.98
C LEU A 227 -6.66 -18.39 6.50
N ALA A 228 -5.36 -18.21 6.69
CA ALA A 228 -4.72 -16.91 6.81
C ALA A 228 -4.26 -16.41 5.45
N LEU A 229 -4.42 -15.12 5.17
CA LEU A 229 -4.00 -14.52 3.91
C LEU A 229 -3.05 -13.36 4.16
N TYR A 230 -1.93 -13.34 3.45
CA TYR A 230 -1.08 -12.16 3.33
C TYR A 230 -1.19 -11.59 1.92
N GLY A 231 -1.41 -10.28 1.83
CA GLY A 231 -1.40 -9.55 0.56
C GLY A 231 -0.33 -8.48 0.56
N GLY A 232 0.57 -8.51 -0.44
CA GLY A 232 1.63 -7.53 -0.55
C GLY A 232 2.90 -8.06 -1.19
N ARG A 233 3.96 -7.25 -1.16
CA ARG A 233 5.30 -7.67 -1.62
C ARG A 233 5.99 -8.41 -0.48
N LEU A 234 6.50 -9.58 -0.78
CA LEU A 234 7.28 -10.39 0.16
C LEU A 234 8.74 -9.93 0.11
N GLU A 235 9.09 -8.95 0.93
CA GLU A 235 10.43 -8.33 1.03
C GLU A 235 10.97 -8.43 2.47
N SER A 236 12.30 -8.47 2.63
CA SER A 236 12.93 -8.58 3.96
C SER A 236 12.56 -7.42 4.89
N ASP A 237 12.41 -6.21 4.35
CA ASP A 237 12.23 -4.99 5.14
C ASP A 237 10.77 -4.71 5.55
N ASN A 238 9.82 -5.52 5.10
CA ASN A 238 8.38 -5.25 5.32
C ASN A 238 7.70 -6.24 6.29
N GLY A 239 8.47 -6.95 7.10
CA GLY A 239 7.96 -7.91 8.09
C GLY A 239 7.59 -9.27 7.51
N SER A 240 7.91 -9.57 6.23
CA SER A 240 7.59 -10.85 5.59
C SER A 240 8.34 -12.02 6.23
N GLU A 241 9.61 -11.86 6.57
CA GLU A 241 10.41 -12.92 7.21
C GLU A 241 9.87 -13.23 8.61
N GLU A 242 9.53 -12.21 9.39
CA GLU A 242 8.90 -12.35 10.70
C GLU A 242 7.54 -13.06 10.59
N LEU A 243 6.73 -12.70 9.59
CA LEU A 243 5.46 -13.38 9.33
C LEU A 243 5.65 -14.87 9.07
N LEU A 244 6.61 -15.23 8.21
CA LEU A 244 6.88 -16.62 7.86
C LEU A 244 7.35 -17.42 9.09
N GLU A 245 8.24 -16.84 9.91
CA GLU A 245 8.69 -17.45 11.17
C GLU A 245 7.54 -17.63 12.19
N TYR A 246 6.69 -16.60 12.35
CA TYR A 246 5.60 -16.64 13.32
C TYR A 246 4.50 -17.61 12.88
N PHE A 247 4.21 -17.67 11.58
CA PHE A 247 3.23 -18.62 11.07
C PHE A 247 3.77 -20.07 11.10
N ASP A 248 5.05 -20.28 10.88
CA ASP A 248 5.67 -21.58 11.06
C ASP A 248 5.44 -22.12 12.48
N ALA A 249 5.71 -21.30 13.49
CA ALA A 249 5.42 -21.66 14.89
C ALA A 249 3.93 -21.92 15.16
N TYR A 250 3.03 -21.13 14.57
CA TYR A 250 1.59 -21.34 14.68
C TYR A 250 1.16 -22.68 14.05
N SER A 251 1.68 -23.00 12.88
CA SER A 251 1.31 -24.22 12.13
C SER A 251 1.71 -25.52 12.83
N GLN A 252 2.75 -25.49 13.67
CA GLN A 252 3.17 -26.68 14.46
C GLN A 252 2.08 -27.17 15.42
N THR A 253 1.25 -26.29 15.93
CA THR A 253 0.13 -26.64 16.82
C THR A 253 -1.24 -26.60 16.12
N ASN A 254 -1.30 -26.09 14.88
CA ASN A 254 -2.52 -25.93 14.10
C ASN A 254 -2.30 -26.46 12.66
N PRO A 255 -2.15 -27.79 12.48
CA PRO A 255 -1.73 -28.39 11.21
C PRO A 255 -2.79 -28.28 10.09
N ASP A 256 -4.03 -27.94 10.40
CA ASP A 256 -5.09 -27.76 9.39
C ASP A 256 -5.08 -26.33 8.79
N ALA A 257 -4.36 -25.40 9.41
CA ALA A 257 -4.33 -24.02 8.98
C ALA A 257 -3.35 -23.82 7.80
N THR A 258 -3.76 -22.99 6.84
CA THR A 258 -2.92 -22.63 5.69
C THR A 258 -2.70 -21.12 5.66
N LEU A 259 -1.47 -20.69 5.38
CA LEU A 259 -1.13 -19.32 5.00
C LEU A 259 -1.02 -19.23 3.48
N VAL A 260 -1.82 -18.38 2.86
CA VAL A 260 -1.66 -18.05 1.45
C VAL A 260 -0.98 -16.69 1.31
N LEU A 261 0.06 -16.67 0.50
CA LEU A 261 0.85 -15.49 0.18
C LEU A 261 0.46 -14.97 -1.21
N MET A 262 -0.05 -13.75 -1.26
CA MET A 262 -0.51 -13.11 -2.49
C MET A 262 0.33 -11.88 -2.78
N GLY A 263 1.02 -11.87 -3.92
CA GLY A 263 1.85 -10.75 -4.36
C GLY A 263 3.20 -11.15 -4.96
N VAL A 264 4.10 -10.18 -5.04
CA VAL A 264 5.44 -10.38 -5.62
C VAL A 264 6.38 -11.02 -4.60
N LYS A 265 7.01 -12.13 -4.97
CA LYS A 265 7.98 -12.85 -4.14
C LYS A 265 9.39 -12.28 -4.36
N MET A 266 10.00 -11.78 -3.29
CA MET A 266 11.38 -11.29 -3.27
C MET A 266 12.24 -11.93 -2.17
N VAL A 267 11.64 -12.71 -1.27
CA VAL A 267 12.31 -13.49 -0.24
C VAL A 267 12.09 -14.98 -0.45
N SER A 268 12.95 -15.80 0.14
CA SER A 268 12.77 -17.26 0.13
C SER A 268 11.58 -17.65 1.02
N ILE A 269 10.70 -18.48 0.51
CA ILE A 269 9.60 -19.06 1.29
C ILE A 269 10.12 -20.40 1.85
N PRO A 270 9.95 -20.65 3.15
CA PRO A 270 10.31 -21.93 3.76
C PRO A 270 9.58 -23.10 3.07
N ASP A 271 10.23 -24.27 3.05
CA ASP A 271 9.57 -25.51 2.64
C ASP A 271 8.64 -26.00 3.75
N ASN A 272 7.47 -25.36 3.83
CA ASN A 272 6.42 -25.66 4.79
C ASN A 272 5.13 -25.95 4.03
N PRO A 273 4.52 -27.14 4.18
CA PRO A 273 3.31 -27.53 3.44
C PRO A 273 2.09 -26.66 3.77
N HIS A 274 2.13 -25.91 4.89
CA HIS A 274 1.07 -25.01 5.32
C HIS A 274 1.21 -23.59 4.73
N ILE A 275 2.28 -23.31 3.96
CA ILE A 275 2.52 -22.01 3.31
C ILE A 275 2.42 -22.16 1.80
N ARG A 276 1.54 -21.42 1.16
CA ARG A 276 1.30 -21.48 -0.29
C ARG A 276 1.43 -20.12 -0.94
N LEU A 277 2.04 -20.05 -2.12
CA LEU A 277 2.15 -18.84 -2.92
C LEU A 277 1.07 -18.83 -4.00
N ALA A 278 0.15 -17.86 -3.96
CA ALA A 278 -0.81 -17.59 -5.03
C ALA A 278 -0.27 -16.65 -6.12
N GLY A 279 0.85 -15.96 -5.85
CA GLY A 279 1.43 -14.99 -6.79
C GLY A 279 0.66 -13.68 -6.88
N VAL A 280 0.89 -12.93 -7.96
CA VAL A 280 0.21 -11.66 -8.22
C VAL A 280 -1.15 -11.93 -8.83
N LEU A 281 -2.19 -11.48 -8.16
CA LEU A 281 -3.58 -11.66 -8.59
C LEU A 281 -4.15 -10.36 -9.18
N PRO A 282 -4.98 -10.45 -10.25
CA PRO A 282 -5.83 -9.34 -10.69
C PRO A 282 -6.71 -8.84 -9.53
N TYR A 283 -7.11 -7.56 -9.59
CA TYR A 283 -7.89 -6.94 -8.50
C TYR A 283 -9.09 -7.77 -8.05
N ARG A 284 -9.86 -8.28 -8.99
CA ARG A 284 -11.04 -9.09 -8.73
C ARG A 284 -10.71 -10.39 -7.96
N ASP A 285 -9.71 -11.15 -8.43
CA ASP A 285 -9.30 -12.42 -7.81
C ASP A 285 -8.69 -12.17 -6.43
N ARG A 286 -8.03 -11.03 -6.25
CA ARG A 286 -7.53 -10.57 -4.96
C ARG A 286 -8.67 -10.34 -3.95
N MET A 287 -9.77 -9.72 -4.39
CA MET A 287 -10.95 -9.54 -3.53
C MET A 287 -11.57 -10.90 -3.13
N PHE A 288 -11.65 -11.85 -4.05
CA PHE A 288 -12.11 -13.21 -3.71
C PHE A 288 -11.16 -13.95 -2.77
N ALA A 289 -9.86 -13.70 -2.87
CA ALA A 289 -8.89 -14.24 -1.93
C ALA A 289 -9.12 -13.69 -0.51
N TYR A 290 -9.37 -12.38 -0.38
CA TYR A 290 -9.73 -11.79 0.91
C TYR A 290 -11.05 -12.36 1.46
N GLU A 291 -12.09 -12.46 0.64
CA GLU A 291 -13.37 -13.08 1.07
C GLU A 291 -13.23 -14.57 1.44
N ALA A 292 -12.26 -15.27 0.84
CA ALA A 292 -11.99 -16.67 1.17
C ALA A 292 -11.26 -16.83 2.50
N ALA A 293 -10.56 -15.83 2.97
CA ALA A 293 -9.73 -15.90 4.16
C ALA A 293 -10.56 -15.74 5.45
N ASP A 294 -10.14 -16.44 6.50
CA ASP A 294 -10.66 -16.25 7.86
C ASP A 294 -10.04 -15.00 8.51
N VAL A 295 -8.77 -14.72 8.18
CA VAL A 295 -7.99 -13.58 8.71
C VAL A 295 -7.00 -13.10 7.67
N THR A 296 -6.87 -11.79 7.51
CA THR A 296 -5.78 -11.18 6.74
C THR A 296 -4.65 -10.75 7.68
N LEU A 297 -3.41 -11.05 7.30
CA LEU A 297 -2.21 -10.71 8.07
C LEU A 297 -1.53 -9.49 7.48
N ALA A 298 -1.23 -8.49 8.31
CA ALA A 298 -0.58 -7.24 7.95
C ALA A 298 0.69 -7.01 8.78
N PRO A 299 1.81 -7.69 8.48
CA PRO A 299 3.03 -7.68 9.28
C PRO A 299 3.87 -6.42 9.10
N SER A 300 3.69 -5.69 7.98
CA SER A 300 4.54 -4.55 7.63
C SER A 300 4.48 -3.44 8.68
N SER A 301 5.64 -2.93 9.09
CA SER A 301 5.75 -1.72 9.90
C SER A 301 5.64 -0.43 9.09
N ASP A 302 5.89 -0.50 7.79
CA ASP A 302 6.12 0.64 6.89
C ASP A 302 5.03 0.82 5.83
N ASP A 303 3.91 0.09 5.93
CA ASP A 303 2.77 0.25 5.04
C ASP A 303 1.79 1.31 5.57
N LEU A 304 2.05 2.57 5.18
CA LEU A 304 1.21 3.70 5.57
C LEU A 304 -0.18 3.68 4.93
N LEU A 305 -0.30 3.15 3.72
CA LEU A 305 -1.59 3.07 3.03
C LEU A 305 -2.43 1.91 3.56
N ALA A 306 -1.80 0.90 4.12
CA ALA A 306 -2.43 -0.32 4.64
C ALA A 306 -3.46 -0.92 3.65
N GLN A 307 -3.21 -0.78 2.34
CA GLN A 307 -4.19 -1.12 1.30
C GLN A 307 -4.67 -2.56 1.39
N PRO A 308 -3.81 -3.58 1.58
CA PRO A 308 -4.26 -4.97 1.74
C PRO A 308 -5.20 -5.16 2.93
N LEU A 309 -4.92 -4.49 4.04
CA LEU A 309 -5.79 -4.49 5.22
C LEU A 309 -7.13 -3.83 4.91
N LEU A 310 -7.14 -2.67 4.28
CA LEU A 310 -8.37 -1.95 3.96
C LEU A 310 -9.23 -2.70 2.94
N GLU A 311 -8.64 -3.34 1.93
CA GLU A 311 -9.33 -4.22 0.99
C GLU A 311 -9.98 -5.41 1.71
N SER A 312 -9.28 -6.01 2.66
CA SER A 312 -9.80 -7.09 3.52
C SER A 312 -11.01 -6.64 4.34
N LEU A 313 -10.93 -5.48 5.00
CA LEU A 313 -12.04 -4.92 5.76
C LEU A 313 -13.26 -4.64 4.86
N ALA A 314 -13.03 -4.19 3.63
CA ALA A 314 -14.11 -3.87 2.69
C ALA A 314 -14.94 -5.11 2.29
N VAL A 315 -14.33 -6.29 2.25
CA VAL A 315 -15.05 -7.57 2.02
C VAL A 315 -15.52 -8.23 3.31
N GLY A 316 -15.12 -7.73 4.47
CA GLY A 316 -15.56 -8.21 5.79
C GLY A 316 -14.68 -9.31 6.37
N THR A 317 -13.44 -9.41 5.94
CA THR A 317 -12.45 -10.29 6.55
C THR A 317 -11.66 -9.52 7.58
N PRO A 318 -11.65 -9.95 8.86
CA PRO A 318 -10.91 -9.27 9.91
C PRO A 318 -9.41 -9.36 9.69
N ALA A 319 -8.65 -8.44 10.26
CA ALA A 319 -7.20 -8.43 10.11
C ALA A 319 -6.46 -8.58 11.44
N LEU A 320 -5.25 -9.15 11.34
CA LEU A 320 -4.25 -9.19 12.40
C LEU A 320 -3.01 -8.41 11.94
N ALA A 321 -2.72 -7.30 12.58
CA ALA A 321 -1.66 -6.39 12.16
C ALA A 321 -0.51 -6.30 13.16
N SER A 322 0.69 -5.98 12.69
CA SER A 322 1.80 -5.61 13.57
C SER A 322 1.49 -4.32 14.31
N ALA A 323 1.67 -4.31 15.64
CA ALA A 323 1.53 -3.11 16.47
C ALA A 323 2.51 -1.99 16.08
N ARG A 324 3.56 -2.31 15.36
CA ARG A 324 4.53 -1.33 14.82
C ARG A 324 3.97 -0.50 13.65
N ASN A 325 2.91 -0.97 12.99
CA ASN A 325 2.23 -0.22 11.95
C ASN A 325 1.15 0.69 12.54
N ALA A 326 1.51 1.94 12.80
CA ALA A 326 0.59 2.90 13.38
C ALA A 326 -0.67 3.16 12.52
N ALA A 327 -0.55 3.13 11.18
CA ALA A 327 -1.68 3.32 10.28
C ALA A 327 -2.65 2.13 10.31
N ALA A 328 -2.13 0.90 10.26
CA ALA A 328 -2.94 -0.30 10.38
C ALA A 328 -3.66 -0.36 11.73
N VAL A 329 -2.94 -0.09 12.84
CA VAL A 329 -3.51 -0.05 14.19
C VAL A 329 -4.59 1.03 14.31
N GLU A 330 -4.39 2.22 13.72
CA GLU A 330 -5.40 3.27 13.68
C GLU A 330 -6.69 2.78 13.01
N HIS A 331 -6.57 2.18 11.82
CA HIS A 331 -7.72 1.65 11.10
C HIS A 331 -8.44 0.56 11.88
N LEU A 332 -7.70 -0.40 12.44
CA LEU A 332 -8.29 -1.50 13.24
C LEU A 332 -9.03 -1.00 14.48
N ARG A 333 -8.46 -0.01 15.19
CA ARG A 333 -9.11 0.58 16.36
C ARG A 333 -10.40 1.33 16.00
N ARG A 334 -10.36 2.13 14.94
CA ARG A 334 -11.52 2.92 14.49
C ARG A 334 -12.63 2.04 13.92
N ALA A 335 -12.26 0.97 13.25
CA ALA A 335 -13.17 0.02 12.65
C ALA A 335 -13.66 -1.03 13.65
N GLU A 336 -12.96 -1.26 14.77
CA GLU A 336 -13.13 -2.45 15.63
C GLU A 336 -13.18 -3.75 14.81
N ALA A 337 -12.24 -3.90 13.85
CA ALA A 337 -12.32 -4.90 12.78
C ALA A 337 -11.12 -5.87 12.75
N GLY A 338 -10.40 -6.00 13.85
CA GLY A 338 -9.26 -6.91 13.94
C GLY A 338 -8.48 -6.74 15.23
N LEU A 339 -7.33 -7.41 15.28
CA LEU A 339 -6.41 -7.41 16.41
C LEU A 339 -5.02 -6.95 15.94
N TYR A 340 -4.13 -6.67 16.88
CA TYR A 340 -2.73 -6.36 16.60
C TYR A 340 -1.82 -7.03 17.62
N TYR A 341 -0.58 -7.29 17.23
CA TYR A 341 0.42 -8.02 18.00
C TYR A 341 1.75 -7.25 18.07
N GLY A 342 2.45 -7.37 19.18
CA GLY A 342 3.79 -6.80 19.40
C GLY A 342 4.89 -7.84 19.53
N SER A 343 4.53 -9.14 19.70
CA SER A 343 5.48 -10.25 19.83
C SER A 343 4.98 -11.50 19.10
N LYS A 344 5.84 -12.52 18.99
CA LYS A 344 5.52 -13.81 18.41
C LYS A 344 4.42 -14.54 19.18
N GLU A 345 4.49 -14.49 20.52
CA GLU A 345 3.50 -15.09 21.40
C GLU A 345 2.15 -14.44 21.21
N GLU A 346 2.09 -13.11 21.21
CA GLU A 346 0.85 -12.35 20.94
C GLU A 346 0.29 -12.65 19.54
N PHE A 347 1.16 -12.83 18.52
CA PHE A 347 0.72 -13.22 17.17
C PHE A 347 0.04 -14.59 17.20
N VAL A 348 0.66 -15.59 17.83
CA VAL A 348 0.12 -16.95 17.91
C VAL A 348 -1.21 -16.97 18.66
N ASP A 349 -1.30 -16.27 19.79
CA ASP A 349 -2.51 -16.20 20.62
C ASP A 349 -3.65 -15.47 19.88
N ALA A 350 -3.37 -14.32 19.28
CA ALA A 350 -4.35 -13.55 18.53
C ALA A 350 -4.83 -14.28 17.28
N LEU A 351 -3.92 -14.95 16.54
CA LEU A 351 -4.28 -15.75 15.38
C LEU A 351 -5.13 -16.96 15.80
N THR A 352 -4.77 -17.65 16.89
CA THR A 352 -5.55 -18.76 17.43
C THR A 352 -6.96 -18.30 17.79
N LEU A 353 -7.08 -17.15 18.48
CA LEU A 353 -8.39 -16.59 18.85
C LEU A 353 -9.24 -16.28 17.60
N LEU A 354 -8.65 -15.65 16.59
CA LEU A 354 -9.36 -15.32 15.35
C LEU A 354 -9.74 -16.57 14.55
N MET A 355 -8.88 -17.59 14.50
CA MET A 355 -9.15 -18.82 13.74
C MET A 355 -10.21 -19.71 14.38
N THR A 356 -10.26 -19.75 15.72
CA THR A 356 -11.18 -20.63 16.45
C THR A 356 -12.53 -19.99 16.80
N ASN A 357 -12.62 -18.65 16.87
CA ASN A 357 -13.83 -17.95 17.27
C ASN A 357 -14.60 -17.33 16.10
N THR A 358 -15.46 -18.13 15.47
CA THR A 358 -16.28 -17.70 14.32
C THR A 358 -17.15 -16.48 14.64
N LYS A 359 -17.80 -16.44 15.81
CA LYS A 359 -18.65 -15.30 16.21
C LYS A 359 -17.85 -13.99 16.31
N LEU A 360 -16.61 -14.07 16.79
CA LEU A 360 -15.72 -12.91 16.85
C LEU A 360 -15.37 -12.46 15.42
N ARG A 361 -14.98 -13.38 14.53
CA ARG A 361 -14.67 -13.06 13.14
C ARG A 361 -15.84 -12.39 12.42
N GLU A 362 -17.05 -12.94 12.55
CA GLU A 362 -18.28 -12.38 11.96
C GLU A 362 -18.53 -10.94 12.41
N ARG A 363 -18.42 -10.70 13.73
CA ARG A 363 -18.59 -9.36 14.30
C ARG A 363 -17.54 -8.37 13.80
N LEU A 364 -16.26 -8.76 13.86
CA LEU A 364 -15.15 -7.91 13.38
C LEU A 364 -15.27 -7.66 11.87
N GLY A 365 -15.66 -8.68 11.10
CA GLY A 365 -15.87 -8.56 9.67
C GLY A 365 -17.01 -7.60 9.32
N GLU A 366 -18.15 -7.65 10.02
CA GLU A 366 -19.25 -6.70 9.79
C GLU A 366 -18.86 -5.28 10.14
N ASN A 367 -18.13 -5.08 11.24
CA ASN A 367 -17.58 -3.80 11.61
C ASN A 367 -16.65 -3.26 10.51
N GLY A 368 -15.78 -4.11 9.94
CA GLY A 368 -14.89 -3.77 8.83
C GLY A 368 -15.67 -3.33 7.58
N ARG A 369 -16.70 -4.07 7.18
CA ARG A 369 -17.58 -3.69 6.06
C ARG A 369 -18.25 -2.34 6.28
N GLN A 370 -18.78 -2.12 7.48
CA GLN A 370 -19.42 -0.85 7.82
C GLN A 370 -18.42 0.31 7.79
N TYR A 371 -17.24 0.12 8.36
CA TYR A 371 -16.17 1.11 8.33
C TYR A 371 -15.77 1.46 6.89
N ALA A 372 -15.57 0.46 6.03
CA ALA A 372 -15.22 0.67 4.63
C ALA A 372 -16.29 1.47 3.88
N ARG A 373 -17.57 1.10 4.05
CA ARG A 373 -18.69 1.81 3.42
C ARG A 373 -18.79 3.28 3.83
N LEU A 374 -18.46 3.60 5.08
CA LEU A 374 -18.59 4.98 5.61
C LEU A 374 -17.34 5.84 5.37
N HIS A 375 -16.15 5.25 5.37
CA HIS A 375 -14.90 6.00 5.47
C HIS A 375 -13.92 5.79 4.31
N LEU A 376 -14.01 4.66 3.59
CA LEU A 376 -13.02 4.28 2.58
C LEU A 376 -13.53 4.41 1.15
N ARG A 377 -14.57 5.19 0.91
CA ARG A 377 -15.09 5.41 -0.44
C ARG A 377 -14.23 6.41 -1.20
N TRP A 378 -13.99 6.13 -2.47
CA TRP A 378 -13.23 7.03 -3.35
C TRP A 378 -13.84 8.43 -3.44
N ASP A 379 -15.16 8.57 -3.53
CA ASP A 379 -15.83 9.86 -3.58
C ASP A 379 -15.56 10.73 -2.35
N ALA A 380 -15.50 10.11 -1.16
CA ALA A 380 -15.17 10.80 0.08
C ALA A 380 -13.69 11.23 0.11
N ALA A 381 -12.76 10.37 -0.32
CA ALA A 381 -11.33 10.69 -0.41
C ALA A 381 -11.08 11.80 -1.45
N LEU A 382 -11.69 11.68 -2.63
CA LEU A 382 -11.59 12.69 -3.69
C LEU A 382 -12.20 14.03 -3.26
N GLY A 383 -13.33 14.02 -2.56
CA GLY A 383 -13.92 15.27 -2.03
C GLY A 383 -13.00 15.99 -1.02
N ARG A 384 -12.26 15.24 -0.18
CA ARG A 384 -11.23 15.80 0.72
C ARG A 384 -10.04 16.33 -0.07
N PHE A 385 -9.57 15.57 -1.06
CA PHE A 385 -8.51 16.00 -1.97
C PHE A 385 -8.87 17.31 -2.69
N GLU A 386 -10.07 17.40 -3.26
CA GLU A 386 -10.55 18.60 -3.95
C GLU A 386 -10.66 19.82 -3.03
N ARG A 387 -11.07 19.62 -1.78
CA ARG A 387 -11.04 20.72 -0.79
C ARG A 387 -9.62 21.22 -0.53
N LEU A 388 -8.66 20.31 -0.39
CA LEU A 388 -7.25 20.68 -0.19
C LEU A 388 -6.72 21.47 -1.39
N VAL A 389 -6.89 20.94 -2.60
CA VAL A 389 -6.47 21.62 -3.85
C VAL A 389 -7.22 22.92 -4.08
N GLY A 390 -8.51 22.98 -3.76
CA GLY A 390 -9.32 24.19 -3.89
C GLY A 390 -8.88 25.36 -3.00
N ARG A 391 -8.20 25.10 -1.88
CA ARG A 391 -7.58 26.14 -1.04
C ARG A 391 -6.37 26.78 -1.72
N VAL A 392 -5.65 26.03 -2.53
CA VAL A 392 -4.51 26.54 -3.32
C VAL A 392 -4.97 27.53 -4.39
N LYS A 393 -6.09 27.25 -5.06
CA LYS A 393 -6.69 28.12 -6.09
C LYS A 393 -7.12 29.50 -5.62
N ARG A 394 -7.56 29.63 -4.38
CA ARG A 394 -8.21 30.84 -3.84
C ARG A 394 -7.23 31.86 -3.25
N SER A 395 -5.97 31.61 -3.32
CA SER A 395 -4.90 32.46 -2.80
C SER A 395 -4.02 32.99 -3.90
#